data_699a95720e3807e1ba14f870256d7812
#
_entry.id   699a95720e3807e1ba14f870256d7812
#
_cell.length_a   1.000
_cell.length_b   1.000
_cell.length_c   1.000
_cell.angle_alpha   90.00
_cell.angle_beta   90.00
_cell.angle_gamma   90.00
#
_symmetry.space_group_name_H-M   'P 1'
#
loop_
_entity.id
_entity.type
_entity.pdbx_description
1 polymer ?
#
loop_
_entity_poly.entity_id
_entity_poly.type
_entity_poly.pdbx_seq_one_letter_code
_entity_poly.pdbx_strand_id
1 'polypeptide(L)'
;MFWLLFCIFFVACVGAGATGGLFPPGPWYRSLEKPWFTPPDWVFPVTWTVLYVCMSVAGARVAMQEGAGYALSLWAVQIAFNGLWTPVFFGLKNIRLGMFVVGFLWLVVLVTMIALWRVDVLSGVLFVPYLIWVTIAAALNAEVWRLNPDVAKNPPETET
;
A
#
# COMPACT_ATOMS: atom_id res chain seq x y z
N MET A 1 -0.59 -4.82 27.23
CA MET A 1 -1.58 -5.00 26.15
C MET A 1 -1.18 -4.22 24.89
N PHE A 2 -1.06 -2.88 24.94
CA PHE A 2 -0.76 -2.05 23.76
C PHE A 2 0.47 -2.53 22.95
N TRP A 3 1.61 -2.73 23.57
CA TRP A 3 2.84 -3.14 22.86
C TRP A 3 2.73 -4.52 22.19
N LEU A 4 1.98 -5.45 22.79
CA LEU A 4 1.70 -6.75 22.16
C LEU A 4 0.87 -6.58 20.89
N LEU A 5 -0.19 -5.78 20.96
CA LEU A 5 -1.03 -5.46 19.80
C LEU A 5 -0.23 -4.73 18.72
N PHE A 6 0.56 -3.72 19.12
CA PHE A 6 1.46 -3.03 18.19
C PHE A 6 2.37 -4.02 17.44
N CYS A 7 3.03 -4.94 18.15
CA CYS A 7 3.90 -5.94 17.53
C CYS A 7 3.14 -6.84 16.54
N ILE A 8 1.90 -7.25 16.88
CA ILE A 8 1.06 -8.06 15.98
C ILE A 8 0.76 -7.30 14.69
N PHE A 9 0.29 -6.05 14.78
CA PHE A 9 0.01 -5.22 13.61
C PHE A 9 1.27 -4.88 12.83
N PHE A 10 2.38 -4.64 13.51
CA PHE A 10 3.66 -4.35 12.86
C PHE A 10 4.19 -5.56 12.09
N VAL A 11 4.09 -6.77 12.63
CA VAL A 11 4.45 -8.01 11.91
C VAL A 11 3.59 -8.19 10.64
N ALA A 12 2.29 -7.91 10.71
CA ALA A 12 1.43 -7.94 9.53
C ALA A 12 1.86 -6.90 8.48
N CYS A 13 2.22 -5.68 8.90
CA CYS A 13 2.76 -4.64 8.01
C CYS A 13 4.10 -5.06 7.38
N VAL A 14 5.02 -5.61 8.17
CA VAL A 14 6.31 -6.11 7.67
C VAL A 14 6.10 -7.26 6.68
N GLY A 15 5.14 -8.15 6.95
CA GLY A 15 4.76 -9.22 6.01
C GLY A 15 4.29 -8.67 4.66
N ALA A 16 3.44 -7.64 4.66
CA ALA A 16 3.03 -6.97 3.44
C ALA A 16 4.22 -6.28 2.74
N GLY A 17 5.08 -5.60 3.49
CA GLY A 17 6.28 -4.93 2.95
C GLY A 17 7.35 -5.89 2.42
N ALA A 18 7.43 -7.11 2.94
CA ALA A 18 8.37 -8.13 2.48
C ALA A 18 8.15 -8.50 1.01
N THR A 19 6.93 -8.32 0.47
CA THR A 19 6.65 -8.50 -0.96
C THR A 19 7.51 -7.60 -1.83
N GLY A 20 7.87 -6.39 -1.36
CA GLY A 20 8.80 -5.48 -2.05
C GLY A 20 10.22 -6.03 -2.19
N GLY A 21 10.67 -6.83 -1.22
CA GLY A 21 11.95 -7.54 -1.30
C GLY A 21 11.90 -8.77 -2.21
N LEU A 22 10.75 -9.46 -2.24
CA LEU A 22 10.54 -10.63 -3.09
C LEU A 22 10.33 -10.25 -4.58
N PHE A 23 9.74 -9.09 -4.85
CA PHE A 23 9.47 -8.57 -6.19
C PHE A 23 10.10 -7.17 -6.36
N PRO A 24 11.45 -7.06 -6.38
CA PRO A 24 12.12 -5.77 -6.51
C PRO A 24 11.93 -5.18 -7.91
N PRO A 25 11.99 -3.85 -8.06
CA PRO A 25 12.01 -3.19 -9.37
C PRO A 25 13.17 -3.71 -10.21
N GLY A 26 12.84 -4.48 -11.25
CA GLY A 26 13.82 -5.12 -12.15
C GLY A 26 14.11 -4.30 -13.40
N PRO A 27 14.85 -4.90 -14.39
CA PRO A 27 15.14 -4.26 -15.67
C PRO A 27 13.90 -3.78 -16.41
N TRP A 28 12.80 -4.55 -16.35
CA TRP A 28 11.52 -4.15 -16.94
C TRP A 28 11.02 -2.79 -16.43
N TYR A 29 11.00 -2.59 -15.10
CA TYR A 29 10.56 -1.31 -14.53
C TYR A 29 11.51 -0.17 -14.88
N ARG A 30 12.81 -0.45 -15.00
CA ARG A 30 13.81 0.56 -15.38
C ARG A 30 13.66 0.99 -16.84
N SER A 31 13.16 0.12 -17.72
CA SER A 31 12.92 0.44 -19.14
C SER A 31 11.64 1.24 -19.37
N LEU A 32 10.72 1.32 -18.38
CA LEU A 32 9.49 2.11 -18.51
C LEU A 32 9.78 3.60 -18.47
N GLU A 33 9.06 4.37 -19.28
CA GLU A 33 8.98 5.81 -19.15
C GLU A 33 8.25 6.18 -17.86
N LYS A 34 8.83 7.10 -17.09
CA LYS A 34 8.32 7.51 -15.77
C LYS A 34 8.02 9.00 -15.74
N PRO A 35 7.00 9.42 -14.98
CA PRO A 35 6.73 10.85 -14.82
C PRO A 35 7.87 11.56 -14.09
N TRP A 36 8.00 12.86 -14.34
CA TRP A 36 9.02 13.72 -13.75
C TRP A 36 8.96 13.79 -12.21
N PHE A 37 7.79 13.54 -11.62
CA PHE A 37 7.57 13.55 -10.17
C PHE A 37 7.82 12.18 -9.50
N THR A 38 8.43 11.22 -10.19
CA THR A 38 8.79 9.92 -9.60
C THR A 38 9.79 10.13 -8.46
N PRO A 39 9.46 9.71 -7.21
CA PRO A 39 10.39 9.85 -6.11
C PRO A 39 11.67 9.03 -6.32
N PRO A 40 12.81 9.47 -5.77
CA PRO A 40 14.02 8.64 -5.72
C PRO A 40 13.78 7.31 -4.99
N ASP A 41 14.50 6.26 -5.38
CA ASP A 41 14.29 4.89 -4.88
C ASP A 41 14.36 4.78 -3.34
N TRP A 42 15.22 5.57 -2.69
CA TRP A 42 15.35 5.56 -1.23
C TRP A 42 14.12 6.10 -0.47
N VAL A 43 13.28 6.91 -1.12
CA VAL A 43 12.06 7.47 -0.52
C VAL A 43 11.06 6.37 -0.20
N PHE A 44 10.97 5.34 -1.05
CA PHE A 44 10.00 4.25 -0.88
C PHE A 44 10.19 3.49 0.45
N PRO A 45 11.37 2.91 0.76
CA PRO A 45 11.53 2.17 2.02
C PRO A 45 11.38 3.06 3.25
N VAL A 46 11.83 4.31 3.20
CA VAL A 46 11.68 5.25 4.32
C VAL A 46 10.21 5.56 4.57
N THR A 47 9.46 5.90 3.53
CA THR A 47 8.03 6.22 3.64
C THR A 47 7.25 5.00 4.15
N TRP A 48 7.47 3.82 3.58
CA TRP A 48 6.77 2.61 4.02
C TRP A 48 7.07 2.25 5.47
N THR A 49 8.32 2.44 5.94
CA THR A 49 8.67 2.22 7.35
C THR A 49 7.85 3.13 8.27
N VAL A 50 7.78 4.42 7.96
CA VAL A 50 6.98 5.38 8.74
C VAL A 50 5.50 5.02 8.71
N LEU A 51 4.95 4.70 7.53
CA LEU A 51 3.55 4.32 7.38
C LEU A 51 3.20 3.05 8.14
N TYR A 52 4.06 2.03 8.12
CA TYR A 52 3.84 0.79 8.86
C TYR A 52 3.83 1.01 10.37
N VAL A 53 4.67 1.90 10.89
CA VAL A 53 4.61 2.32 12.30
C VAL A 53 3.28 3.01 12.59
N CYS A 54 2.87 3.98 11.78
CA CYS A 54 1.59 4.69 11.95
C CYS A 54 0.39 3.73 11.92
N MET A 55 0.34 2.81 10.94
CA MET A 55 -0.73 1.83 10.81
C MET A 55 -0.78 0.87 12.00
N SER A 56 0.39 0.47 12.51
CA SER A 56 0.49 -0.44 13.67
C SER A 56 0.04 0.24 14.96
N VAL A 57 0.41 1.49 15.16
CA VAL A 57 -0.07 2.30 16.29
C VAL A 57 -1.58 2.47 16.21
N ALA A 58 -2.12 2.82 15.03
CA ALA A 58 -3.55 2.99 14.83
C ALA A 58 -4.32 1.69 15.10
N GLY A 59 -3.87 0.56 14.57
CA GLY A 59 -4.46 -0.75 14.82
C GLY A 59 -4.46 -1.14 16.29
N ALA A 60 -3.31 -0.97 16.98
CA ALA A 60 -3.18 -1.29 18.40
C ALA A 60 -4.08 -0.42 19.29
N ARG A 61 -4.20 0.88 18.99
CA ARG A 61 -5.08 1.80 19.73
C ARG A 61 -6.55 1.41 19.58
N VAL A 62 -6.99 1.17 18.35
CA VAL A 62 -8.38 0.82 18.05
C VAL A 62 -8.73 -0.57 18.61
N ALA A 63 -7.80 -1.53 18.58
CA ALA A 63 -8.02 -2.86 19.16
C ALA A 63 -8.26 -2.85 20.70
N MET A 64 -7.95 -1.75 21.36
CA MET A 64 -8.21 -1.56 22.79
C MET A 64 -9.57 -0.87 23.06
N GLN A 65 -10.32 -0.51 22.03
CA GLN A 65 -11.62 0.15 22.14
C GLN A 65 -12.78 -0.85 21.97
N GLU A 66 -13.88 -0.59 22.63
CA GLU A 66 -15.12 -1.34 22.41
C GLU A 66 -15.70 -1.04 21.01
N GLY A 67 -16.33 -2.03 20.39
CA GLY A 67 -16.97 -1.86 19.08
C GLY A 67 -16.00 -1.76 17.89
N ALA A 68 -14.70 -2.05 18.10
CA ALA A 68 -13.64 -1.90 17.11
C ALA A 68 -13.70 -2.91 15.94
N GLY A 69 -14.52 -3.97 16.01
CA GLY A 69 -14.48 -5.11 15.10
C GLY A 69 -14.58 -4.72 13.61
N TYR A 70 -15.48 -3.80 13.25
CA TYR A 70 -15.64 -3.32 11.88
C TYR A 70 -14.39 -2.59 11.37
N ALA A 71 -13.83 -1.67 12.16
CA ALA A 71 -12.65 -0.91 11.79
C ALA A 71 -11.41 -1.82 11.65
N LEU A 72 -11.28 -2.83 12.54
CA LEU A 72 -10.19 -3.81 12.47
C LEU A 72 -10.33 -4.75 11.28
N SER A 73 -11.54 -5.12 10.89
CA SER A 73 -11.79 -5.91 9.68
C SER A 73 -11.35 -5.15 8.42
N LEU A 74 -11.65 -3.86 8.33
CA LEU A 74 -11.18 -3.00 7.25
C LEU A 74 -9.65 -2.82 7.29
N TRP A 75 -9.06 -2.70 8.49
CA TRP A 75 -7.61 -2.65 8.65
C TRP A 75 -6.94 -3.92 8.09
N ALA A 76 -7.52 -5.09 8.33
CA ALA A 76 -7.02 -6.36 7.79
C ALA A 76 -7.15 -6.43 6.26
N VAL A 77 -8.27 -5.95 5.71
CA VAL A 77 -8.47 -5.92 4.25
C VAL A 77 -7.46 -5.02 3.58
N GLN A 78 -7.23 -3.79 4.10
CA GLN A 78 -6.30 -2.85 3.46
C GLN A 78 -4.85 -3.39 3.46
N ILE A 79 -4.37 -4.05 4.53
CA ILE A 79 -3.01 -4.58 4.55
C ILE A 79 -2.82 -5.75 3.60
N ALA A 80 -3.86 -6.56 3.36
CA ALA A 80 -3.83 -7.62 2.37
C ALA A 80 -3.69 -7.05 0.94
N PHE A 81 -4.47 -6.02 0.58
CA PHE A 81 -4.35 -5.35 -0.72
C PHE A 81 -3.05 -4.55 -0.85
N ASN A 82 -2.53 -3.98 0.26
CA ASN A 82 -1.22 -3.35 0.29
C ASN A 82 -0.12 -4.33 -0.15
N GLY A 83 -0.10 -5.54 0.44
CA GLY A 83 0.85 -6.58 0.08
C GLY A 83 0.65 -7.14 -1.33
N LEU A 84 -0.55 -7.04 -1.90
CA LEU A 84 -0.86 -7.58 -3.24
C LEU A 84 -0.35 -6.69 -4.38
N TRP A 85 -0.25 -5.37 -4.18
CA TRP A 85 0.09 -4.45 -5.26
C TRP A 85 1.49 -4.74 -5.85
N THR A 86 2.49 -4.95 -5.02
CA THR A 86 3.89 -5.17 -5.43
C THR A 86 4.05 -6.42 -6.32
N PRO A 87 3.56 -7.61 -5.94
CA PRO A 87 3.63 -8.78 -6.81
C PRO A 87 2.83 -8.61 -8.11
N VAL A 88 1.72 -7.90 -8.09
CA VAL A 88 0.94 -7.64 -9.30
C VAL A 88 1.66 -6.67 -10.24
N PHE A 89 2.17 -5.56 -9.72
CA PHE A 89 2.83 -4.56 -10.56
C PHE A 89 4.20 -5.01 -11.04
N PHE A 90 5.08 -5.46 -10.13
CA PHE A 90 6.46 -5.85 -10.46
C PHE A 90 6.60 -7.33 -10.80
N GLY A 91 5.86 -8.23 -10.14
CA GLY A 91 5.94 -9.67 -10.38
C GLY A 91 5.27 -10.06 -11.69
N LEU A 92 4.00 -9.72 -11.88
CA LEU A 92 3.27 -9.96 -13.13
C LEU A 92 3.59 -8.94 -14.22
N LYS A 93 4.36 -7.90 -13.92
CA LYS A 93 4.73 -6.82 -14.87
C LYS A 93 3.49 -6.20 -15.55
N ASN A 94 2.37 -6.12 -14.82
CA ASN A 94 1.07 -5.72 -15.37
C ASN A 94 0.64 -4.34 -14.85
N ILE A 95 0.89 -3.30 -15.64
CA ILE A 95 0.60 -1.90 -15.31
C ILE A 95 -0.91 -1.68 -15.07
N ARG A 96 -1.78 -2.30 -15.90
CA ARG A 96 -3.24 -2.12 -15.80
C ARG A 96 -3.80 -2.77 -14.55
N LEU A 97 -3.42 -4.03 -14.30
CA LEU A 97 -3.86 -4.74 -13.10
C LEU A 97 -3.33 -4.06 -11.85
N GLY A 98 -2.08 -3.57 -11.88
CA GLY A 98 -1.51 -2.73 -10.82
C GLY A 98 -2.36 -1.49 -10.52
N MET A 99 -2.89 -0.82 -11.58
CA MET A 99 -3.78 0.33 -11.43
C MET A 99 -5.11 -0.04 -10.76
N PHE A 100 -5.71 -1.18 -11.12
CA PHE A 100 -6.93 -1.65 -10.45
C PHE A 100 -6.68 -1.97 -8.98
N VAL A 101 -5.55 -2.63 -8.66
CA VAL A 101 -5.20 -2.98 -7.27
C VAL A 101 -4.95 -1.73 -6.44
N VAL A 102 -4.17 -0.74 -6.93
CA VAL A 102 -3.91 0.48 -6.19
C VAL A 102 -5.16 1.36 -6.06
N GLY A 103 -6.03 1.40 -7.07
CA GLY A 103 -7.31 2.11 -7.01
C GLY A 103 -8.25 1.51 -5.97
N PHE A 104 -8.35 0.19 -5.92
CA PHE A 104 -9.13 -0.50 -4.90
C PHE A 104 -8.51 -0.32 -3.50
N LEU A 105 -7.19 -0.43 -3.38
CA LEU A 105 -6.47 -0.14 -2.15
C LEU A 105 -6.77 1.26 -1.64
N TRP A 106 -6.75 2.28 -2.52
CA TRP A 106 -7.07 3.65 -2.16
C TRP A 106 -8.46 3.78 -1.52
N LEU A 107 -9.49 3.14 -2.12
CA LEU A 107 -10.84 3.13 -1.58
C LEU A 107 -10.90 2.46 -0.20
N VAL A 108 -10.26 1.31 -0.06
CA VAL A 108 -10.24 0.58 1.23
C VAL A 108 -9.50 1.38 2.29
N VAL A 109 -8.39 2.03 1.95
CA VAL A 109 -7.66 2.91 2.89
C VAL A 109 -8.50 4.09 3.33
N LEU A 110 -9.23 4.75 2.41
CA LEU A 110 -10.14 5.83 2.74
C LEU A 110 -11.25 5.38 3.71
N VAL A 111 -11.90 4.26 3.41
CA VAL A 111 -12.98 3.72 4.25
C VAL A 111 -12.43 3.27 5.62
N THR A 112 -11.24 2.65 5.64
CA THR A 112 -10.54 2.28 6.87
C THR A 112 -10.23 3.51 7.72
N MET A 113 -9.67 4.56 7.12
CA MET A 113 -9.37 5.81 7.80
C MET A 113 -10.61 6.40 8.47
N ILE A 114 -11.74 6.46 7.76
CA ILE A 114 -13.01 6.97 8.29
C ILE A 114 -13.53 6.08 9.43
N ALA A 115 -13.44 4.76 9.30
CA ALA A 115 -13.87 3.82 10.33
C ALA A 115 -13.02 3.94 11.61
N LEU A 116 -11.68 4.03 11.46
CA LEU A 116 -10.75 4.25 12.57
C LEU A 116 -11.03 5.59 13.26
N TRP A 117 -11.27 6.66 12.47
CA TRP A 117 -11.58 7.99 13.00
C TRP A 117 -12.81 8.02 13.89
N ARG A 118 -13.82 7.22 13.56
CA ARG A 118 -15.05 7.12 14.36
C ARG A 118 -14.86 6.39 15.69
N VAL A 119 -13.85 5.53 15.79
CA VAL A 119 -13.51 4.78 17.01
C VAL A 119 -12.49 5.56 17.85
N ASP A 120 -11.43 6.07 17.21
CA ASP A 120 -10.34 6.82 17.84
C ASP A 120 -9.78 7.84 16.84
N VAL A 121 -9.97 9.12 17.16
CA VAL A 121 -9.58 10.24 16.28
C VAL A 121 -8.11 10.18 15.88
N LEU A 122 -7.22 9.90 16.84
CA LEU A 122 -5.78 9.83 16.55
C LEU A 122 -5.45 8.69 15.58
N SER A 123 -6.13 7.56 15.69
CA SER A 123 -5.95 6.44 14.75
C SER A 123 -6.38 6.80 13.33
N GLY A 124 -7.45 7.59 13.17
CA GLY A 124 -7.83 8.14 11.87
C GLY A 124 -6.78 9.10 11.32
N VAL A 125 -6.26 10.00 12.14
CA VAL A 125 -5.18 10.95 11.76
C VAL A 125 -3.92 10.23 11.31
N LEU A 126 -3.55 9.14 11.97
CA LEU A 126 -2.38 8.33 11.62
C LEU A 126 -2.51 7.64 10.23
N PHE A 127 -3.71 7.52 9.69
CA PHE A 127 -3.96 7.00 8.34
C PHE A 127 -3.92 8.09 7.25
N VAL A 128 -3.94 9.37 7.60
CA VAL A 128 -3.87 10.47 6.62
C VAL A 128 -2.60 10.42 5.76
N PRO A 129 -1.37 10.27 6.33
CA PRO A 129 -0.16 10.15 5.53
C PRO A 129 -0.20 8.94 4.59
N TYR A 130 -0.83 7.84 5.01
CA TYR A 130 -0.97 6.66 4.18
C TYR A 130 -1.91 6.91 2.99
N LEU A 131 -3.06 7.55 3.19
CA LEU A 131 -3.95 7.92 2.10
C LEU A 131 -3.25 8.85 1.09
N ILE A 132 -2.48 9.83 1.56
CA ILE A 132 -1.68 10.71 0.71
C ILE A 132 -0.69 9.89 -0.12
N TRP A 133 0.04 8.97 0.50
CA TRP A 133 1.02 8.13 -0.19
C TRP A 133 0.39 7.22 -1.25
N VAL A 134 -0.74 6.58 -0.95
CA VAL A 134 -1.46 5.74 -1.92
C VAL A 134 -2.03 6.59 -3.06
N THR A 135 -2.42 7.84 -2.80
CA THR A 135 -2.81 8.79 -3.87
C THR A 135 -1.65 9.08 -4.82
N ILE A 136 -0.45 9.32 -4.27
CA ILE A 136 0.77 9.50 -5.09
C ILE A 136 1.07 8.22 -5.88
N ALA A 137 0.99 7.05 -5.25
CA ALA A 137 1.23 5.77 -5.92
C ALA A 137 0.22 5.51 -7.06
N ALA A 138 -1.06 5.84 -6.87
CA ALA A 138 -2.09 5.74 -7.90
C ALA A 138 -1.79 6.71 -9.07
N ALA A 139 -1.40 7.95 -8.78
CA ALA A 139 -1.01 8.92 -9.80
C ALA A 139 0.23 8.47 -10.58
N LEU A 140 1.24 7.92 -9.89
CA LEU A 140 2.42 7.34 -10.54
C LEU A 140 2.05 6.17 -11.45
N ASN A 141 1.22 5.25 -11.00
CA ASN A 141 0.78 4.10 -11.81
C ASN A 141 -0.03 4.55 -13.03
N ALA A 142 -0.92 5.54 -12.86
CA ALA A 142 -1.71 6.11 -13.97
C ALA A 142 -0.82 6.77 -15.03
N GLU A 143 0.18 7.55 -14.61
CA GLU A 143 1.13 8.20 -15.52
C GLU A 143 2.06 7.19 -16.21
N VAL A 144 2.55 6.19 -15.49
CA VAL A 144 3.32 5.09 -16.11
C VAL A 144 2.47 4.37 -17.15
N TRP A 145 1.19 4.13 -16.88
CA TRP A 145 0.27 3.57 -17.89
C TRP A 145 0.12 4.47 -19.11
N ARG A 146 -0.07 5.77 -18.89
CA ARG A 146 -0.23 6.76 -19.98
C ARG A 146 1.02 6.86 -20.88
N LEU A 147 2.20 6.81 -20.26
CA LEU A 147 3.48 6.93 -20.96
C LEU A 147 3.89 5.63 -21.68
N ASN A 148 3.39 4.47 -21.26
CA ASN A 148 3.75 3.15 -21.80
C ASN A 148 2.52 2.36 -22.31
N PRO A 149 1.74 2.89 -23.29
CA PRO A 149 0.47 2.28 -23.69
C PRO A 149 0.65 0.90 -24.33
N ASP A 150 1.74 0.67 -25.06
CA ASP A 150 1.99 -0.60 -25.76
C ASP A 150 2.41 -1.71 -24.77
N VAL A 151 3.25 -1.39 -23.79
CA VAL A 151 3.62 -2.32 -22.71
C VAL A 151 2.41 -2.64 -21.84
N ALA A 152 1.52 -1.67 -21.63
CA ALA A 152 0.30 -1.89 -20.87
C ALA A 152 -0.72 -2.77 -21.61
N LYS A 153 -0.72 -2.81 -22.95
CA LYS A 153 -1.58 -3.70 -23.73
C LYS A 153 -1.05 -5.13 -23.78
N ASN A 154 0.26 -5.28 -23.89
CA ASN A 154 0.97 -6.54 -24.06
C ASN A 154 2.00 -6.70 -22.95
N PRO A 155 1.59 -7.04 -21.71
CA PRO A 155 2.53 -7.28 -20.63
C PRO A 155 3.48 -8.42 -21.03
N PRO A 156 4.78 -8.33 -20.73
CA PRO A 156 5.72 -9.38 -21.06
C PRO A 156 5.33 -10.69 -20.36
N GLU A 157 5.53 -11.81 -21.06
CA GLU A 157 5.30 -13.13 -20.46
C GLU A 157 6.17 -13.28 -19.21
N THR A 158 5.56 -13.77 -18.13
CA THR A 158 6.31 -14.10 -16.91
C THR A 158 7.16 -15.34 -17.24
N GLU A 159 8.47 -15.19 -17.28
CA GLU A 159 9.37 -16.34 -17.32
C GLU A 159 9.10 -17.21 -16.09
N THR A 160 8.59 -18.41 -16.34
CA THR A 160 8.35 -19.45 -15.33
C THR A 160 9.65 -20.14 -14.95
#